data_efbb69a3ffe12f0a26b85528b8bb102c
#
_entry.id   efbb69a3ffe12f0a26b85528b8bb102c
#
_cell.length_a   1.000
_cell.length_b   1.000
_cell.length_c   1.000
_cell.angle_alpha   90.00
_cell.angle_beta   90.00
_cell.angle_gamma   90.00
#
_symmetry.space_group_name_H-M   'P 1'
#
loop_
_entity.id
_entity.type
_entity.pdbx_description
1 polymer ?
#
loop_
_entity_poly.entity_id
_entity_poly.type
_entity_poly.pdbx_seq_one_letter_code
_entity_poly.pdbx_strand_id
1 'polypeptide(L)'
;GVVPPKKGFLEGLREVTKEYGSLLIFDEVMTGFRVGYNCAQGYFGVTPDITCLGKVIGGGLPVGAFGGKKEIMDKIAPVGNIYQAGTLSGNPLAMTSGYETLSQLTPESYEYFQELGDILEKGLKEVFAKHNVPITVNRAGSMIGYFLNKGPVTNFEEANQSDLELFSNMYREMAKEGIFLPPSQFEGTFLSTAHTKEDIE
;
A
#
# COMPACT_ATOMS: atom_id res chain seq x y z
N GLY A 1 -8.85 -4.42 0.25
CA GLY A 1 -8.84 -3.19 1.06
C GLY A 1 -7.56 -3.07 1.88
N VAL A 2 -7.46 -2.01 2.65
CA VAL A 2 -6.33 -1.75 3.52
C VAL A 2 -6.64 -2.28 4.92
N VAL A 3 -5.89 -3.29 5.35
CA VAL A 3 -6.01 -3.89 6.68
C VAL A 3 -4.63 -3.86 7.34
N PRO A 4 -4.29 -2.81 8.10
CA PRO A 4 -3.00 -2.70 8.76
C PRO A 4 -2.79 -3.84 9.77
N PRO A 5 -1.56 -4.34 9.93
CA PRO A 5 -1.27 -5.38 10.91
C PRO A 5 -1.51 -4.88 12.34
N LYS A 6 -2.08 -5.74 13.17
CA LYS A 6 -2.19 -5.46 14.61
C LYS A 6 -0.79 -5.41 15.24
N LYS A 7 -0.67 -4.63 16.31
CA LYS A 7 0.58 -4.55 17.10
C LYS A 7 1.03 -5.95 17.51
N GLY A 8 2.30 -6.25 17.31
CA GLY A 8 2.90 -7.54 17.63
C GLY A 8 2.80 -8.60 16.53
N PHE A 9 2.01 -8.37 15.47
CA PHE A 9 1.86 -9.37 14.40
C PHE A 9 3.13 -9.52 13.56
N LEU A 10 3.68 -8.42 13.06
CA LEU A 10 4.90 -8.46 12.25
C LEU A 10 6.13 -8.86 13.07
N GLU A 11 6.21 -8.38 14.30
CA GLU A 11 7.26 -8.76 15.26
C GLU A 11 7.20 -10.28 15.54
N GLY A 12 6.00 -10.82 15.77
CA GLY A 12 5.82 -12.26 15.98
C GLY A 12 6.20 -13.09 14.75
N LEU A 13 5.87 -12.61 13.53
CA LEU A 13 6.35 -13.25 12.29
C LEU A 13 7.87 -13.24 12.20
N ARG A 14 8.52 -12.13 12.57
CA ARG A 14 9.99 -12.04 12.58
C ARG A 14 10.61 -12.99 13.60
N GLU A 15 10.03 -13.09 14.78
CA GLU A 15 10.52 -13.99 15.84
C GLU A 15 10.38 -15.45 15.46
N VAL A 16 9.19 -15.88 15.04
CA VAL A 16 8.93 -17.29 14.67
C VAL A 16 9.76 -17.73 13.45
N THR A 17 9.87 -16.89 12.42
CA THR A 17 10.69 -17.21 11.25
C THR A 17 12.17 -17.34 11.61
N LYS A 18 12.68 -16.51 12.53
CA LYS A 18 14.05 -16.58 13.03
C LYS A 18 14.26 -17.86 13.85
N GLU A 19 13.32 -18.22 14.73
CA GLU A 19 13.37 -19.40 15.57
C GLU A 19 13.48 -20.70 14.73
N TYR A 20 12.66 -20.77 13.66
CA TYR A 20 12.60 -21.96 12.80
C TYR A 20 13.54 -21.90 11.58
N GLY A 21 14.41 -20.90 11.48
CA GLY A 21 15.36 -20.75 10.38
C GLY A 21 14.70 -20.51 9.02
N SER A 22 13.47 -19.98 9.01
CA SER A 22 12.74 -19.62 7.80
C SER A 22 13.03 -18.20 7.38
N LEU A 23 12.94 -17.91 6.08
CA LEU A 23 13.07 -16.54 5.57
C LEU A 23 11.74 -15.79 5.73
N LEU A 24 11.80 -14.55 6.20
CA LEU A 24 10.69 -13.62 6.17
C LEU A 24 10.77 -12.77 4.89
N ILE A 25 9.75 -12.84 4.08
CA ILE A 25 9.64 -12.07 2.83
C ILE A 25 8.52 -11.04 2.99
N PHE A 26 8.83 -9.76 2.75
CA PHE A 26 7.80 -8.73 2.62
C PHE A 26 7.51 -8.47 1.16
N ASP A 27 6.25 -8.71 0.77
CA ASP A 27 5.73 -8.24 -0.50
C ASP A 27 5.32 -6.77 -0.35
N GLU A 28 6.22 -5.89 -0.73
CA GLU A 28 6.02 -4.44 -0.72
C GLU A 28 5.65 -3.89 -2.12
N VAL A 29 5.13 -4.74 -2.99
CA VAL A 29 4.68 -4.30 -4.32
C VAL A 29 3.59 -3.24 -4.23
N MET A 30 2.70 -3.33 -3.22
CA MET A 30 1.68 -2.31 -2.95
C MET A 30 2.16 -1.25 -1.97
N THR A 31 2.83 -1.65 -0.89
CA THR A 31 3.18 -0.79 0.24
C THR A 31 4.45 0.02 0.02
N GLY A 32 5.34 -0.47 -0.84
CA GLY A 32 6.62 0.17 -1.13
C GLY A 32 6.44 1.63 -1.59
N PHE A 33 7.08 2.55 -0.89
CA PHE A 33 7.03 4.00 -1.12
C PHE A 33 5.64 4.64 -1.01
N ARG A 34 4.60 3.89 -0.56
CA ARG A 34 3.26 4.43 -0.27
C ARG A 34 3.01 4.59 1.21
N VAL A 35 3.39 3.58 2.01
CA VAL A 35 3.20 3.62 3.46
C VAL A 35 4.16 4.59 4.11
N GLY A 36 5.38 4.67 3.60
CA GLY A 36 6.43 5.58 4.06
C GLY A 36 7.64 5.54 3.13
N TYR A 37 8.57 6.48 3.33
CA TYR A 37 9.81 6.57 2.55
C TYR A 37 10.64 5.27 2.63
N ASN A 38 10.67 4.66 3.81
CA ASN A 38 11.35 3.38 4.04
C ASN A 38 10.40 2.18 3.92
N CYS A 39 9.35 2.30 3.10
CA CYS A 39 8.36 1.25 2.85
C CYS A 39 7.62 0.80 4.13
N ALA A 40 6.86 -0.29 4.10
CA ALA A 40 6.18 -0.81 5.29
C ALA A 40 7.16 -1.35 6.32
N GLN A 41 8.28 -1.94 5.90
CA GLN A 41 9.32 -2.42 6.82
C GLN A 41 9.86 -1.31 7.72
N GLY A 42 10.09 -0.11 7.18
CA GLY A 42 10.51 1.05 7.97
C GLY A 42 9.37 1.65 8.79
N TYR A 43 8.17 1.68 8.23
CA TYR A 43 6.98 2.21 8.91
C TYR A 43 6.60 1.40 10.15
N PHE A 44 6.67 0.07 10.07
CA PHE A 44 6.38 -0.84 11.19
C PHE A 44 7.60 -1.27 11.99
N GLY A 45 8.81 -0.90 11.57
CA GLY A 45 10.05 -1.22 12.30
C GLY A 45 10.46 -2.69 12.26
N VAL A 46 10.02 -3.46 11.26
CA VAL A 46 10.36 -4.88 11.12
C VAL A 46 11.08 -5.12 9.80
N THR A 47 12.31 -5.61 9.88
CA THR A 47 13.15 -5.86 8.70
C THR A 47 12.98 -7.32 8.24
N PRO A 48 12.54 -7.57 7.00
CA PRO A 48 12.48 -8.90 6.40
C PRO A 48 13.87 -9.38 5.95
N ASP A 49 13.94 -10.63 5.50
CA ASP A 49 15.13 -11.19 4.86
C ASP A 49 15.18 -10.85 3.36
N ILE A 50 13.99 -10.77 2.74
CA ILE A 50 13.80 -10.38 1.33
C ILE A 50 12.63 -9.40 1.25
N THR A 51 12.78 -8.39 0.39
CA THR A 51 11.72 -7.43 0.04
C THR A 51 11.43 -7.53 -1.45
N CYS A 52 10.16 -7.60 -1.84
CA CYS A 52 9.71 -7.49 -3.22
C CYS A 52 9.12 -6.09 -3.45
N LEU A 53 9.46 -5.46 -4.56
CA LEU A 53 9.02 -4.11 -4.96
C LEU A 53 8.44 -4.13 -6.37
N GLY A 54 7.54 -3.21 -6.66
CA GLY A 54 6.93 -3.03 -7.97
C GLY A 54 6.14 -1.72 -8.04
N LYS A 55 5.23 -1.60 -8.97
CA LYS A 55 4.30 -0.46 -9.10
C LYS A 55 5.00 0.90 -9.05
N VAL A 56 5.04 1.56 -7.88
CA VAL A 56 5.62 2.91 -7.70
C VAL A 56 7.04 2.99 -8.25
N ILE A 57 7.87 1.95 -8.05
CA ILE A 57 9.25 1.94 -8.54
C ILE A 57 9.39 1.94 -10.06
N GLY A 58 8.29 1.77 -10.79
CA GLY A 58 8.25 1.86 -12.24
C GLY A 58 7.68 3.17 -12.77
N GLY A 59 7.16 4.05 -11.89
CA GLY A 59 6.56 5.32 -12.31
C GLY A 59 5.44 5.15 -13.36
N GLY A 60 4.61 4.12 -13.22
CA GLY A 60 3.55 3.76 -14.16
C GLY A 60 3.94 2.72 -15.22
N LEU A 61 5.23 2.41 -15.37
CA LEU A 61 5.73 1.40 -16.30
C LEU A 61 5.99 0.05 -15.62
N PRO A 62 5.97 -1.07 -16.37
CA PRO A 62 6.12 -2.40 -15.81
C PRO A 62 7.54 -2.64 -15.29
N VAL A 63 7.65 -2.85 -13.98
CA VAL A 63 8.89 -3.20 -13.31
C VAL A 63 8.59 -4.04 -12.08
N GLY A 64 9.47 -4.95 -11.76
CA GLY A 64 9.54 -5.66 -10.50
C GLY A 64 10.97 -5.73 -10.03
N ALA A 65 11.17 -5.68 -8.74
CA ALA A 65 12.48 -5.86 -8.12
C ALA A 65 12.33 -6.69 -6.85
N PHE A 66 13.38 -7.37 -6.48
CA PHE A 66 13.53 -7.99 -5.17
C PHE A 66 14.96 -7.79 -4.68
N GLY A 67 15.12 -7.73 -3.40
CA GLY A 67 16.41 -7.57 -2.75
C GLY A 67 16.35 -8.03 -1.31
N GLY A 68 17.50 -8.20 -0.70
CA GLY A 68 17.57 -8.67 0.68
C GLY A 68 18.99 -8.82 1.17
N LYS A 69 19.17 -9.67 2.17
CA LYS A 69 20.48 -9.94 2.77
C LYS A 69 21.48 -10.44 1.72
N LYS A 70 22.70 -9.95 1.83
CA LYS A 70 23.79 -10.27 0.88
C LYS A 70 23.98 -11.79 0.70
N GLU A 71 23.97 -12.55 1.78
CA GLU A 71 24.16 -14.01 1.74
C GLU A 71 23.03 -14.76 1.00
N ILE A 72 21.86 -14.13 0.86
CA ILE A 72 20.74 -14.66 0.06
C ILE A 72 20.92 -14.22 -1.38
N MET A 73 21.19 -12.95 -1.63
CA MET A 73 21.36 -12.42 -2.98
C MET A 73 22.58 -12.98 -3.71
N ASP A 74 23.66 -13.32 -3.02
CA ASP A 74 24.83 -13.96 -3.58
C ASP A 74 24.55 -15.40 -4.13
N LYS A 75 23.38 -15.96 -3.85
CA LYS A 75 22.97 -17.24 -4.47
C LYS A 75 22.49 -17.08 -5.92
N ILE A 76 22.22 -15.86 -6.34
CA ILE A 76 21.73 -15.55 -7.69
C ILE A 76 22.91 -15.43 -8.66
N ALA A 77 22.73 -15.97 -9.86
CA ALA A 77 23.72 -15.86 -10.94
C ALA A 77 24.03 -14.38 -11.27
N PRO A 78 25.28 -14.06 -11.63
CA PRO A 78 26.43 -14.93 -11.88
C PRO A 78 27.25 -15.30 -10.63
N VAL A 79 26.96 -14.73 -9.46
CA VAL A 79 27.70 -15.02 -8.21
C VAL A 79 27.35 -16.41 -7.72
N GLY A 80 26.07 -16.76 -7.66
CA GLY A 80 25.55 -18.07 -7.31
C GLY A 80 25.05 -18.86 -8.53
N ASN A 81 24.30 -19.90 -8.27
CA ASN A 81 23.80 -20.81 -9.29
C ASN A 81 22.27 -20.71 -9.53
N ILE A 82 21.58 -19.79 -8.86
CA ILE A 82 20.16 -19.59 -9.06
C ILE A 82 19.96 -18.64 -10.25
N TYR A 83 19.39 -19.17 -11.33
CA TYR A 83 19.07 -18.36 -12.50
C TYR A 83 17.86 -17.47 -12.28
N GLN A 84 17.98 -16.18 -12.62
CA GLN A 84 16.91 -15.21 -12.66
C GLN A 84 17.08 -14.35 -13.92
N ALA A 85 16.01 -14.24 -14.72
CA ALA A 85 15.97 -13.35 -15.87
C ALA A 85 14.52 -12.92 -16.16
N GLY A 86 14.38 -11.79 -16.83
CA GLY A 86 13.10 -11.29 -17.33
C GLY A 86 13.36 -10.42 -18.56
N THR A 87 12.56 -10.61 -19.60
CA THR A 87 12.72 -9.89 -20.88
C THR A 87 12.70 -8.37 -20.71
N LEU A 88 11.88 -7.86 -19.78
CA LEU A 88 11.75 -6.44 -19.51
C LEU A 88 12.64 -5.95 -18.34
N SER A 89 13.46 -6.84 -17.76
CA SER A 89 14.34 -6.47 -16.65
C SER A 89 15.29 -5.37 -17.06
N GLY A 90 15.31 -4.27 -16.30
CA GLY A 90 16.22 -3.13 -16.55
C GLY A 90 15.90 -2.36 -17.83
N ASN A 91 14.69 -2.47 -18.39
CA ASN A 91 14.39 -1.68 -19.59
C ASN A 91 14.51 -0.18 -19.29
N PRO A 92 15.14 0.61 -20.17
CA PRO A 92 15.53 1.98 -19.88
C PRO A 92 14.34 2.91 -19.64
N LEU A 93 13.19 2.66 -20.25
CA LEU A 93 12.00 3.49 -20.04
C LEU A 93 11.46 3.34 -18.63
N ALA A 94 11.30 2.10 -18.14
CA ALA A 94 10.83 1.85 -16.78
C ALA A 94 11.86 2.31 -15.73
N MET A 95 13.15 2.14 -16.01
CA MET A 95 14.20 2.63 -15.10
C MET A 95 14.21 4.15 -14.99
N THR A 96 14.09 4.86 -16.11
CA THR A 96 14.02 6.34 -16.12
C THR A 96 12.75 6.84 -15.45
N SER A 97 11.59 6.29 -15.80
CA SER A 97 10.32 6.68 -15.20
C SER A 97 10.29 6.43 -13.69
N GLY A 98 10.81 5.28 -13.26
CA GLY A 98 10.93 4.95 -11.83
C GLY A 98 11.88 5.88 -11.09
N TYR A 99 13.04 6.18 -11.67
CA TYR A 99 14.00 7.13 -11.11
C TYR A 99 13.36 8.53 -10.93
N GLU A 100 12.72 9.06 -11.98
CA GLU A 100 12.08 10.37 -11.94
C GLU A 100 10.93 10.40 -10.91
N THR A 101 10.16 9.31 -10.78
CA THR A 101 9.09 9.22 -9.77
C THR A 101 9.66 9.18 -8.35
N LEU A 102 10.64 8.32 -8.10
CA LEU A 102 11.19 8.15 -6.76
C LEU A 102 12.01 9.36 -6.30
N SER A 103 12.67 10.07 -7.22
CA SER A 103 13.44 11.27 -6.90
C SER A 103 12.57 12.46 -6.47
N GLN A 104 11.27 12.44 -6.76
CA GLN A 104 10.31 13.44 -6.31
C GLN A 104 9.74 13.13 -4.92
N LEU A 105 9.92 11.92 -4.41
CA LEU A 105 9.46 11.54 -3.08
C LEU A 105 10.47 11.97 -2.03
N THR A 106 10.10 12.96 -1.23
CA THR A 106 10.90 13.49 -0.13
C THR A 106 10.20 13.23 1.21
N PRO A 107 10.85 13.41 2.37
CA PRO A 107 10.17 13.31 3.66
C PRO A 107 8.92 14.19 3.74
N GLU A 108 8.95 15.41 3.17
CA GLU A 108 7.83 16.34 3.14
C GLU A 108 6.64 15.80 2.33
N SER A 109 6.88 14.97 1.32
CA SER A 109 5.81 14.28 0.57
C SER A 109 5.00 13.38 1.51
N TYR A 110 5.65 12.71 2.45
CA TYR A 110 4.97 11.83 3.42
C TYR A 110 4.24 12.59 4.52
N GLU A 111 4.74 13.76 4.92
CA GLU A 111 4.00 14.68 5.78
C GLU A 111 2.73 15.17 5.08
N TYR A 112 2.84 15.52 3.81
CA TYR A 112 1.69 15.94 2.99
C TYR A 112 0.67 14.79 2.81
N PHE A 113 1.10 13.56 2.57
CA PHE A 113 0.19 12.40 2.53
C PHE A 113 -0.53 12.19 3.85
N GLN A 114 0.15 12.44 4.98
CA GLN A 114 -0.48 12.35 6.29
C GLN A 114 -1.57 13.40 6.42
N GLU A 115 -1.30 14.65 6.03
CA GLU A 115 -2.26 15.75 6.06
C GLU A 115 -3.49 15.46 5.19
N LEU A 116 -3.31 15.08 3.92
CA LEU A 116 -4.40 14.73 3.03
C LEU A 116 -5.21 13.53 3.56
N GLY A 117 -4.52 12.55 4.12
CA GLY A 117 -5.15 11.38 4.73
C GLY A 117 -6.01 11.74 5.94
N ASP A 118 -5.57 12.67 6.77
CA ASP A 118 -6.32 13.15 7.93
C ASP A 118 -7.60 13.91 7.50
N ILE A 119 -7.51 14.73 6.45
CA ILE A 119 -8.66 15.43 5.85
C ILE A 119 -9.68 14.41 5.34
N LEU A 120 -9.25 13.47 4.49
CA LEU A 120 -10.13 12.47 3.89
C LEU A 120 -10.78 11.57 4.94
N GLU A 121 -9.99 11.05 5.87
CA GLU A 121 -10.52 10.17 6.93
C GLU A 121 -11.54 10.87 7.80
N LYS A 122 -11.28 12.13 8.18
CA LYS A 122 -12.20 12.94 8.96
C LYS A 122 -13.47 13.23 8.16
N GLY A 123 -13.35 13.70 6.93
CA GLY A 123 -14.49 14.02 6.05
C GLY A 123 -15.40 12.83 5.83
N LEU A 124 -14.82 11.65 5.51
CA LEU A 124 -15.58 10.41 5.36
C LEU A 124 -16.37 10.07 6.64
N LYS A 125 -15.71 10.09 7.80
CA LYS A 125 -16.39 9.79 9.07
C LYS A 125 -17.53 10.77 9.38
N GLU A 126 -17.33 12.07 9.14
CA GLU A 126 -18.33 13.12 9.39
C GLU A 126 -19.54 12.98 8.45
N VAL A 127 -19.32 12.80 7.14
CA VAL A 127 -20.39 12.67 6.16
C VAL A 127 -21.22 11.39 6.42
N PHE A 128 -20.57 10.28 6.63
CA PHE A 128 -21.27 9.01 6.88
C PHE A 128 -22.04 9.02 8.22
N ALA A 129 -21.47 9.63 9.26
CA ALA A 129 -22.16 9.82 10.53
C ALA A 129 -23.41 10.69 10.40
N LYS A 130 -23.32 11.81 9.64
CA LYS A 130 -24.44 12.72 9.36
C LYS A 130 -25.64 11.98 8.73
N HIS A 131 -25.37 10.96 7.92
CA HIS A 131 -26.40 10.18 7.25
C HIS A 131 -26.73 8.87 7.95
N ASN A 132 -26.20 8.61 9.16
CA ASN A 132 -26.36 7.37 9.92
C ASN A 132 -25.93 6.12 9.15
N VAL A 133 -24.95 6.23 8.27
CA VAL A 133 -24.37 5.10 7.54
C VAL A 133 -23.08 4.66 8.25
N PRO A 134 -22.96 3.37 8.60
CA PRO A 134 -21.73 2.88 9.23
C PRO A 134 -20.57 2.85 8.26
N ILE A 135 -19.40 3.33 8.70
CA ILE A 135 -18.16 3.26 7.96
C ILE A 135 -17.01 2.95 8.91
N THR A 136 -16.12 2.08 8.46
CA THR A 136 -14.80 1.87 9.08
C THR A 136 -13.74 2.33 8.11
N VAL A 137 -12.84 3.20 8.55
CA VAL A 137 -11.70 3.67 7.76
C VAL A 137 -10.42 3.13 8.36
N ASN A 138 -9.64 2.43 7.54
CA ASN A 138 -8.30 1.97 7.86
C ASN A 138 -7.28 2.73 7.00
N ARG A 139 -6.14 3.09 7.58
CA ARG A 139 -5.10 3.83 6.88
C ARG A 139 -3.70 3.38 7.29
N ALA A 140 -2.78 3.40 6.31
CA ALA A 140 -1.35 3.27 6.53
C ALA A 140 -0.62 4.16 5.51
N GLY A 141 -0.02 5.25 5.97
CA GLY A 141 0.57 6.28 5.10
C GLY A 141 -0.45 6.87 4.12
N SER A 142 -0.15 6.83 2.82
CA SER A 142 -1.03 7.29 1.74
C SER A 142 -2.09 6.26 1.31
N MET A 143 -2.10 5.07 1.92
CA MET A 143 -3.04 4.00 1.59
C MET A 143 -4.25 4.07 2.50
N ILE A 144 -5.45 4.16 1.92
CA ILE A 144 -6.71 4.25 2.64
C ILE A 144 -7.65 3.14 2.18
N GLY A 145 -8.23 2.42 3.12
CA GLY A 145 -9.35 1.50 2.91
C GLY A 145 -10.54 1.98 3.73
N TYR A 146 -11.70 2.01 3.14
CA TYR A 146 -12.93 2.26 3.86
C TYR A 146 -13.91 1.10 3.62
N PHE A 147 -14.63 0.73 4.64
CA PHE A 147 -15.53 -0.41 4.65
C PHE A 147 -16.90 0.04 5.15
N LEU A 148 -17.94 -0.24 4.39
CA LEU A 148 -19.31 0.16 4.72
C LEU A 148 -19.92 -0.82 5.72
N ASN A 149 -19.34 -0.84 6.92
CA ASN A 149 -19.78 -1.66 8.05
C ASN A 149 -19.47 -0.97 9.39
N LYS A 150 -19.93 -1.58 10.49
CA LYS A 150 -19.76 -1.02 11.84
C LYS A 150 -18.35 -1.24 12.42
N GLY A 151 -17.47 -1.98 11.72
CA GLY A 151 -16.13 -2.30 12.18
C GLY A 151 -16.03 -2.97 13.57
N PRO A 152 -14.82 -3.17 14.08
CA PRO A 152 -13.55 -2.91 13.36
C PRO A 152 -13.34 -3.85 12.17
N VAL A 153 -12.45 -3.48 11.23
CA VAL A 153 -12.03 -4.35 10.14
C VAL A 153 -10.54 -4.65 10.29
N THR A 154 -10.25 -5.86 10.72
CA THR A 154 -8.89 -6.34 11.03
C THR A 154 -8.54 -7.65 10.34
N ASN A 155 -9.48 -8.21 9.58
CA ASN A 155 -9.34 -9.45 8.81
C ASN A 155 -10.34 -9.47 7.65
N PHE A 156 -10.27 -10.51 6.83
CA PHE A 156 -11.12 -10.65 5.65
C PHE A 156 -12.60 -10.89 6.00
N GLU A 157 -12.88 -11.68 7.03
CA GLU A 157 -14.25 -11.98 7.46
C GLU A 157 -15.00 -10.72 7.91
N GLU A 158 -14.32 -9.82 8.60
CA GLU A 158 -14.85 -8.52 9.00
C GLU A 158 -15.03 -7.60 7.79
N ALA A 159 -14.06 -7.56 6.86
CA ALA A 159 -14.17 -6.80 5.62
C ALA A 159 -15.35 -7.27 4.76
N ASN A 160 -15.60 -8.58 4.70
CA ASN A 160 -16.67 -9.19 3.90
C ASN A 160 -18.10 -8.91 4.45
N GLN A 161 -18.20 -8.29 5.62
CA GLN A 161 -19.47 -7.82 6.18
C GLN A 161 -19.88 -6.44 5.65
N SER A 162 -19.13 -5.86 4.76
CA SER A 162 -19.42 -4.56 4.14
C SER A 162 -20.65 -4.63 3.23
N ASP A 163 -21.43 -3.55 3.21
CA ASP A 163 -22.59 -3.40 2.32
C ASP A 163 -22.12 -3.13 0.87
N LEU A 164 -22.09 -4.20 0.07
CA LEU A 164 -21.62 -4.16 -1.31
C LEU A 164 -22.60 -3.46 -2.26
N GLU A 165 -23.90 -3.46 -1.94
CA GLU A 165 -24.91 -2.77 -2.73
C GLU A 165 -24.78 -1.26 -2.54
N LEU A 166 -24.65 -0.82 -1.28
CA LEU A 166 -24.40 0.58 -0.97
C LEU A 166 -23.08 1.06 -1.58
N PHE A 167 -22.02 0.24 -1.53
CA PHE A 167 -20.75 0.57 -2.20
C PHE A 167 -20.93 0.75 -3.69
N SER A 168 -21.64 -0.16 -4.37
CA SER A 168 -21.90 -0.07 -5.81
C SER A 168 -22.67 1.21 -6.18
N ASN A 169 -23.64 1.60 -5.35
CA ASN A 169 -24.40 2.83 -5.56
C ASN A 169 -23.51 4.06 -5.38
N MET A 170 -22.75 4.12 -4.30
CA MET A 170 -21.78 5.19 -4.04
C MET A 170 -20.75 5.31 -5.17
N TYR A 171 -20.16 4.20 -5.62
CA TYR A 171 -19.20 4.18 -6.73
C TYR A 171 -19.77 4.84 -7.99
N ARG A 172 -21.03 4.50 -8.36
CA ARG A 172 -21.68 5.06 -9.55
C ARG A 172 -21.98 6.56 -9.42
N GLU A 173 -22.42 7.00 -8.24
CA GLU A 173 -22.69 8.43 -8.03
C GLU A 173 -21.38 9.25 -8.00
N MET A 174 -20.33 8.75 -7.32
CA MET A 174 -19.01 9.41 -7.32
C MET A 174 -18.44 9.53 -8.74
N ALA A 175 -18.62 8.50 -9.58
CA ALA A 175 -18.18 8.56 -10.97
C ALA A 175 -18.92 9.63 -11.80
N LYS A 176 -20.20 9.90 -11.52
CA LYS A 176 -20.96 11.00 -12.16
C LYS A 176 -20.43 12.38 -11.75
N GLU A 177 -19.94 12.51 -10.52
CA GLU A 177 -19.32 13.73 -10.01
C GLU A 177 -17.84 13.89 -10.45
N GLY A 178 -17.34 12.97 -11.30
CA GLY A 178 -15.96 13.00 -11.80
C GLY A 178 -14.92 12.41 -10.86
N ILE A 179 -15.34 11.73 -9.79
CA ILE A 179 -14.45 11.09 -8.83
C ILE A 179 -14.32 9.61 -9.16
N PHE A 180 -13.11 9.21 -9.57
CA PHE A 180 -12.82 7.83 -9.93
C PHE A 180 -12.32 7.02 -8.74
N LEU A 181 -13.18 6.18 -8.19
CA LEU A 181 -12.86 5.23 -7.13
C LEU A 181 -12.49 3.86 -7.70
N PRO A 182 -11.79 3.00 -6.96
CA PRO A 182 -11.64 1.60 -7.38
C PRO A 182 -12.99 0.89 -7.41
N PRO A 183 -13.23 0.00 -8.41
CA PRO A 183 -14.54 -0.61 -8.63
C PRO A 183 -14.89 -1.76 -7.66
N SER A 184 -14.14 -1.90 -6.60
CA SER A 184 -14.33 -2.96 -5.59
C SER A 184 -14.18 -2.43 -4.18
N GLN A 185 -15.10 -2.81 -3.30
CA GLN A 185 -15.03 -2.54 -1.86
C GLN A 185 -13.74 -3.09 -1.22
N PHE A 186 -13.13 -4.10 -1.82
CA PHE A 186 -11.93 -4.77 -1.30
C PHE A 186 -10.62 -4.20 -1.87
N GLU A 187 -10.69 -3.13 -2.64
CA GLU A 187 -9.51 -2.38 -3.08
C GLU A 187 -9.17 -1.24 -2.09
N GLY A 188 -7.93 -0.78 -2.14
CA GLY A 188 -7.49 0.43 -1.43
C GLY A 188 -7.45 1.63 -2.36
N THR A 189 -7.63 2.81 -1.80
CA THR A 189 -7.38 4.09 -2.45
C THR A 189 -6.01 4.63 -2.06
N PHE A 190 -5.45 5.49 -2.90
CA PHE A 190 -4.09 6.00 -2.73
C PHE A 190 -4.07 7.50 -2.93
N LEU A 191 -3.40 8.18 -2.00
CA LEU A 191 -3.10 9.61 -2.14
C LEU A 191 -1.77 9.80 -2.85
N SER A 192 -1.64 10.91 -3.55
CA SER A 192 -0.42 11.30 -4.25
C SER A 192 -0.13 12.78 -4.07
N THR A 193 1.07 13.22 -4.40
CA THR A 193 1.45 14.64 -4.39
C THR A 193 0.74 15.48 -5.46
N ALA A 194 0.03 14.83 -6.38
CA ALA A 194 -0.79 15.50 -7.39
C ALA A 194 -2.18 15.93 -6.87
N HIS A 195 -2.66 15.30 -5.79
CA HIS A 195 -3.90 15.74 -5.16
C HIS A 195 -3.68 17.03 -4.38
N THR A 196 -4.61 17.97 -4.54
CA THR A 196 -4.70 19.16 -3.68
C THR A 196 -5.61 18.89 -2.48
N LYS A 197 -5.62 19.79 -1.50
CA LYS A 197 -6.58 19.66 -0.38
C LYS A 197 -8.02 19.81 -0.86
N GLU A 198 -8.24 20.70 -1.83
CA GLU A 198 -9.54 20.93 -2.46
C GLU A 198 -10.07 19.69 -3.20
N ASP A 199 -9.18 18.87 -3.78
CA ASP A 199 -9.58 17.60 -4.39
C ASP A 199 -10.04 16.55 -3.35
N ILE A 200 -9.58 16.70 -2.11
CA ILE A 200 -9.86 15.75 -1.02
C ILE A 200 -11.10 16.18 -0.20
N GLU A 201 -11.39 17.47 -0.12
CA GLU A 201 -12.55 18.06 0.57
C GLU A 201 -13.86 17.86 -0.25
#